data_4ac599d65c1c9a02d2644827de1a76b0
#
_entry.id   4ac599d65c1c9a02d2644827de1a76b0
#
_cell.length_a   1.000
_cell.length_b   1.000
_cell.length_c   1.000
_cell.angle_alpha   90.00
_cell.angle_beta   90.00
_cell.angle_gamma   90.00
#
_symmetry.space_group_name_H-M   'P 1'
#
loop_
_entity.id
_entity.type
_entity.pdbx_description
1 polymer ?
#
loop_
_entity_poly.entity_id
_entity_poly.type
_entity_poly.pdbx_seq_one_letter_code
_entity_poly.pdbx_strand_id
1 'polypeptide(L)'
;MSRINNAFYADLGDRWFEGDEHAVALLRAEAGIKVRYTLEVFERMGIGPGARVLDVACGAGLVAFPLAGRGYRVKGVDLAEGAIETARRQTPEGVDATFAVADAYATGEPAGAYDAVLLLDMLEHVERPADVLCEAARVARPGGAVVFHTFNRTPEAWLLAIHGMKVVARDTPEHVHVYELFIRPSELRAMAREAGLDVKEVRGVRPVVDRALWWSVVRRRVHPGFRFTFARVPRVGYAGYAVKG
;
A
#
# COMPACT_ATOMS: atom_id res chain seq x y z
N MET A 1 -19.43 7.70 12.57
CA MET A 1 -18.21 8.39 12.14
C MET A 1 -17.09 7.35 12.11
N SER A 2 -16.39 7.20 11.00
CA SER A 2 -15.22 6.31 10.91
C SER A 2 -14.21 6.70 11.99
N ARG A 3 -13.61 5.69 12.66
CA ARG A 3 -12.57 5.93 13.67
C ARG A 3 -11.24 6.38 13.04
N ILE A 4 -11.09 6.21 11.72
CA ILE A 4 -9.87 6.49 10.98
C ILE A 4 -9.98 7.78 10.18
N ASN A 5 -8.90 8.55 10.13
CA ASN A 5 -8.82 9.83 9.42
C ASN A 5 -8.31 9.62 7.98
N ASN A 6 -9.16 9.11 7.09
CA ASN A 6 -8.83 8.97 5.68
C ASN A 6 -8.94 10.32 4.91
N ALA A 7 -9.64 11.31 5.45
CA ALA A 7 -9.76 12.63 4.82
C ALA A 7 -8.41 13.35 4.67
N PHE A 8 -7.43 13.02 5.52
CA PHE A 8 -6.06 13.53 5.42
C PHE A 8 -5.46 13.38 4.02
N TYR A 9 -5.75 12.27 3.33
CA TYR A 9 -5.16 11.98 2.02
C TYR A 9 -5.77 12.80 0.87
N ALA A 10 -6.95 13.38 1.06
CA ALA A 10 -7.64 14.15 0.01
C ALA A 10 -6.95 15.51 -0.27
N ASP A 11 -6.41 16.17 0.76
CA ASP A 11 -5.96 17.56 0.68
C ASP A 11 -4.42 17.71 0.62
N LEU A 12 -3.70 16.64 0.31
CA LEU A 12 -2.24 16.65 0.33
C LEU A 12 -1.62 17.37 -0.88
N GLY A 13 -2.28 17.36 -2.05
CA GLY A 13 -1.73 17.97 -3.26
C GLY A 13 -0.28 17.51 -3.53
N ASP A 14 0.63 18.45 -3.74
CA ASP A 14 2.04 18.15 -4.04
C ASP A 14 2.81 17.54 -2.85
N ARG A 15 2.28 17.58 -1.63
CA ARG A 15 2.85 16.88 -0.47
C ARG A 15 2.96 15.36 -0.67
N TRP A 16 2.22 14.79 -1.61
CA TRP A 16 2.42 13.40 -2.01
C TRP A 16 3.86 13.13 -2.46
N PHE A 17 4.52 14.11 -3.08
CA PHE A 17 5.87 13.98 -3.64
C PHE A 17 6.92 14.81 -2.91
N GLU A 18 6.52 15.84 -2.16
CA GLU A 18 7.39 16.80 -1.51
C GLU A 18 7.23 16.81 0.01
N GLY A 19 8.17 17.48 0.69
CA GLY A 19 8.19 17.65 2.14
C GLY A 19 8.63 16.39 2.89
N ASP A 20 9.09 16.56 4.12
CA ASP A 20 9.67 15.51 4.96
C ASP A 20 9.14 15.52 6.41
N GLU A 21 8.13 16.34 6.69
CA GLU A 21 7.57 16.53 8.03
C GLU A 21 6.28 15.79 8.30
N HIS A 22 5.61 15.25 7.27
CA HIS A 22 4.31 14.62 7.34
C HIS A 22 4.35 13.11 7.05
N ALA A 23 3.31 12.40 7.45
CA ALA A 23 3.22 10.93 7.36
C ALA A 23 3.50 10.36 5.95
N VAL A 24 3.10 11.08 4.89
CA VAL A 24 3.32 10.62 3.50
C VAL A 24 4.80 10.56 3.13
N ALA A 25 5.68 11.29 3.82
CA ALA A 25 7.12 11.13 3.64
C ALA A 25 7.61 9.71 4.01
N LEU A 26 6.94 9.05 4.98
CA LEU A 26 7.20 7.64 5.30
C LEU A 26 6.65 6.72 4.21
N LEU A 27 5.47 6.99 3.64
CA LEU A 27 4.93 6.23 2.50
C LEU A 27 5.87 6.29 1.29
N ARG A 28 6.45 7.49 0.98
CA ARG A 28 7.47 7.63 -0.06
C ARG A 28 8.73 6.80 0.23
N ALA A 29 9.21 6.85 1.47
CA ALA A 29 10.38 6.05 1.89
C ALA A 29 10.12 4.54 1.78
N GLU A 30 8.86 4.11 1.96
CA GLU A 30 8.45 2.71 1.87
C GLU A 30 8.08 2.27 0.45
N ALA A 31 7.71 3.19 -0.45
CA ALA A 31 7.32 2.87 -1.82
C ALA A 31 8.35 2.00 -2.55
N GLY A 32 9.64 2.28 -2.35
CA GLY A 32 10.72 1.53 -2.99
C GLY A 32 10.75 0.03 -2.62
N ILE A 33 10.46 -0.34 -1.37
CA ILE A 33 10.41 -1.75 -0.95
C ILE A 33 9.14 -2.44 -1.47
N LYS A 34 8.01 -1.72 -1.55
CA LYS A 34 6.75 -2.21 -2.10
C LYS A 34 6.87 -2.51 -3.60
N VAL A 35 7.41 -1.56 -4.37
CA VAL A 35 7.67 -1.75 -5.81
C VAL A 35 8.60 -2.95 -6.03
N ARG A 36 9.71 -3.03 -5.28
CA ARG A 36 10.64 -4.17 -5.40
C ARG A 36 9.95 -5.50 -5.09
N TYR A 37 9.19 -5.57 -4.00
CA TYR A 37 8.46 -6.79 -3.65
C TYR A 37 7.43 -7.18 -4.71
N THR A 38 6.66 -6.22 -5.21
CA THR A 38 5.69 -6.45 -6.29
C THR A 38 6.37 -7.02 -7.52
N LEU A 39 7.52 -6.47 -7.94
CA LEU A 39 8.28 -6.98 -9.08
C LEU A 39 8.87 -8.38 -8.83
N GLU A 40 9.35 -8.67 -7.60
CA GLU A 40 9.77 -10.02 -7.22
C GLU A 40 8.63 -11.05 -7.33
N VAL A 41 7.41 -10.66 -6.94
CA VAL A 41 6.21 -11.51 -7.10
C VAL A 41 5.86 -11.68 -8.58
N PHE A 42 5.89 -10.61 -9.36
CA PHE A 42 5.58 -10.65 -10.78
C PHE A 42 6.55 -11.56 -11.55
N GLU A 43 7.84 -11.47 -11.27
CA GLU A 43 8.85 -12.36 -11.85
C GLU A 43 8.56 -13.83 -11.53
N ARG A 44 8.29 -14.17 -10.25
CA ARG A 44 7.96 -15.54 -9.82
C ARG A 44 6.69 -16.09 -10.48
N MET A 45 5.75 -15.22 -10.79
CA MET A 45 4.45 -15.60 -11.38
C MET A 45 4.42 -15.46 -12.91
N GLY A 46 5.52 -15.05 -13.56
CA GLY A 46 5.57 -14.84 -14.99
C GLY A 46 4.70 -13.68 -15.47
N ILE A 47 4.42 -12.68 -14.60
CA ILE A 47 3.67 -11.48 -14.93
C ILE A 47 4.66 -10.45 -15.50
N GLY A 48 4.72 -10.34 -16.83
CA GLY A 48 5.66 -9.48 -17.55
C GLY A 48 5.09 -8.11 -17.94
N PRO A 49 5.93 -7.26 -18.58
CA PRO A 49 5.47 -6.01 -19.18
C PRO A 49 4.27 -6.23 -20.11
N GLY A 50 3.37 -5.24 -20.17
CA GLY A 50 2.08 -5.33 -20.83
C GLY A 50 0.95 -5.93 -19.98
N ALA A 51 1.26 -6.57 -18.84
CA ALA A 51 0.25 -7.07 -17.93
C ALA A 51 -0.56 -5.93 -17.29
N ARG A 52 -1.83 -6.21 -17.02
CA ARG A 52 -2.78 -5.28 -16.43
C ARG A 52 -2.71 -5.37 -14.90
N VAL A 53 -2.43 -4.24 -14.27
CA VAL A 53 -2.29 -4.11 -12.81
C VAL A 53 -3.34 -3.12 -12.29
N LEU A 54 -4.11 -3.52 -11.28
CA LEU A 54 -4.98 -2.62 -10.53
C LEU A 54 -4.32 -2.26 -9.20
N ASP A 55 -4.11 -0.96 -8.95
CA ASP A 55 -3.61 -0.43 -7.67
C ASP A 55 -4.79 0.18 -6.92
N VAL A 56 -5.27 -0.52 -5.87
CA VAL A 56 -6.43 -0.13 -5.07
C VAL A 56 -5.99 0.72 -3.89
N ALA A 57 -6.62 1.88 -3.71
CA ALA A 57 -6.18 2.95 -2.81
C ALA A 57 -4.78 3.44 -3.18
N CYS A 58 -4.59 3.76 -4.46
CA CYS A 58 -3.29 4.10 -5.07
C CYS A 58 -2.72 5.45 -4.60
N GLY A 59 -3.51 6.27 -3.88
CA GLY A 59 -3.14 7.64 -3.55
C GLY A 59 -2.78 8.44 -4.82
N ALA A 60 -1.67 9.15 -4.78
CA ALA A 60 -1.16 9.89 -5.94
C ALA A 60 -0.24 9.08 -6.86
N GLY A 61 -0.25 7.74 -6.79
CA GLY A 61 0.46 6.89 -7.74
C GLY A 61 1.92 6.55 -7.39
N LEU A 62 2.32 6.65 -6.12
CA LEU A 62 3.70 6.38 -5.68
C LEU A 62 4.23 5.00 -6.08
N VAL A 63 3.36 3.99 -6.20
CA VAL A 63 3.70 2.65 -6.67
C VAL A 63 3.32 2.47 -8.14
N ALA A 64 2.21 3.05 -8.58
CA ALA A 64 1.71 2.96 -9.95
C ALA A 64 2.72 3.47 -10.98
N PHE A 65 3.32 4.65 -10.78
CA PHE A 65 4.29 5.22 -11.73
C PHE A 65 5.54 4.36 -11.94
N PRO A 66 6.23 3.88 -10.88
CA PRO A 66 7.37 2.99 -11.05
C PRO A 66 7.04 1.68 -11.77
N LEU A 67 5.84 1.14 -11.64
CA LEU A 67 5.39 -0.05 -12.36
C LEU A 67 5.08 0.28 -13.82
N ALA A 68 4.34 1.35 -14.08
CA ALA A 68 4.03 1.80 -15.44
C ALA A 68 5.30 2.15 -16.23
N GLY A 69 6.29 2.79 -15.58
CA GLY A 69 7.60 3.06 -16.18
C GLY A 69 8.42 1.79 -16.51
N ARG A 70 7.97 0.62 -16.06
CA ARG A 70 8.53 -0.71 -16.42
C ARG A 70 7.69 -1.45 -17.46
N GLY A 71 6.72 -0.76 -18.05
CA GLY A 71 5.90 -1.29 -19.14
C GLY A 71 4.65 -2.05 -18.67
N TYR A 72 4.27 -1.99 -17.38
CA TYR A 72 2.98 -2.52 -16.93
C TYR A 72 1.87 -1.52 -17.27
N ARG A 73 0.65 -2.03 -17.55
CA ARG A 73 -0.55 -1.22 -17.72
C ARG A 73 -1.22 -1.05 -16.37
N VAL A 74 -1.05 0.12 -15.77
CA VAL A 74 -1.51 0.34 -14.39
C VAL A 74 -2.78 1.18 -14.40
N LYS A 75 -3.83 0.68 -13.72
CA LYS A 75 -4.97 1.48 -13.30
C LYS A 75 -4.92 1.68 -11.80
N GLY A 76 -4.85 2.92 -11.36
CA GLY A 76 -4.97 3.30 -9.96
C GLY A 76 -6.39 3.73 -9.63
N VAL A 77 -6.93 3.27 -8.51
CA VAL A 77 -8.21 3.73 -7.99
C VAL A 77 -8.05 4.16 -6.52
N ASP A 78 -8.70 5.27 -6.15
CA ASP A 78 -8.72 5.78 -4.78
C ASP A 78 -10.04 6.52 -4.52
N LEU A 79 -10.49 6.54 -3.28
CA LEU A 79 -11.68 7.29 -2.89
C LEU A 79 -11.39 8.79 -2.76
N ALA A 80 -10.13 9.18 -2.49
CA ALA A 80 -9.69 10.56 -2.33
C ALA A 80 -9.51 11.25 -3.70
N GLU A 81 -10.52 12.04 -4.09
CA GLU A 81 -10.53 12.75 -5.38
C GLU A 81 -9.28 13.62 -5.60
N GLY A 82 -8.85 14.38 -4.57
CA GLY A 82 -7.64 15.21 -4.67
C GLY A 82 -6.35 14.42 -4.85
N ALA A 83 -6.28 13.17 -4.34
CA ALA A 83 -5.16 12.27 -4.62
C ALA A 83 -5.18 11.82 -6.09
N ILE A 84 -6.35 11.48 -6.62
CA ILE A 84 -6.53 11.09 -8.03
C ILE A 84 -6.23 12.25 -8.98
N GLU A 85 -6.66 13.47 -8.67
CA GLU A 85 -6.31 14.67 -9.45
C GLU A 85 -4.80 14.88 -9.47
N THR A 86 -4.15 14.72 -8.32
CA THR A 86 -2.70 14.81 -8.23
C THR A 86 -2.01 13.70 -9.02
N ALA A 87 -2.48 12.45 -8.94
CA ALA A 87 -1.96 11.34 -9.74
C ALA A 87 -2.06 11.63 -11.24
N ARG A 88 -3.22 12.11 -11.74
CA ARG A 88 -3.40 12.47 -13.14
C ARG A 88 -2.45 13.58 -13.59
N ARG A 89 -2.29 14.62 -12.78
CA ARG A 89 -1.40 15.76 -13.09
C ARG A 89 0.07 15.34 -13.11
N GLN A 90 0.47 14.43 -12.24
CA GLN A 90 1.85 13.97 -12.07
C GLN A 90 2.20 12.74 -12.94
N THR A 91 1.25 12.25 -13.75
CA THR A 91 1.51 11.08 -14.62
C THR A 91 2.63 11.42 -15.61
N PRO A 92 3.76 10.66 -15.60
CA PRO A 92 4.84 10.92 -16.54
C PRO A 92 4.40 10.64 -17.99
N GLU A 93 5.01 11.37 -18.93
CA GLU A 93 4.78 11.10 -20.35
C GLU A 93 5.25 9.70 -20.76
N GLY A 94 4.50 9.06 -21.65
CA GLY A 94 4.88 7.77 -22.22
C GLY A 94 4.66 6.55 -21.33
N VAL A 95 4.06 6.70 -20.14
CA VAL A 95 3.70 5.56 -19.27
C VAL A 95 2.21 5.22 -19.43
N ASP A 96 1.90 3.92 -19.39
CA ASP A 96 0.51 3.44 -19.42
C ASP A 96 -0.07 3.37 -17.99
N ALA A 97 -0.43 4.55 -17.47
CA ALA A 97 -1.06 4.69 -16.16
C ALA A 97 -2.33 5.54 -16.26
N THR A 98 -3.42 5.04 -15.69
CA THR A 98 -4.71 5.75 -15.62
C THR A 98 -5.24 5.75 -14.19
N PHE A 99 -5.99 6.78 -13.81
CA PHE A 99 -6.46 6.97 -12.44
C PHE A 99 -7.94 7.33 -12.42
N ALA A 100 -8.70 6.72 -11.49
CA ALA A 100 -10.12 6.98 -11.32
C ALA A 100 -10.51 7.03 -9.83
N VAL A 101 -11.51 7.85 -9.51
CA VAL A 101 -12.14 7.81 -8.18
C VAL A 101 -13.01 6.57 -8.11
N ALA A 102 -12.76 5.69 -7.12
CA ALA A 102 -13.58 4.52 -6.88
C ALA A 102 -13.44 4.04 -5.42
N ASP A 103 -14.45 3.32 -4.96
CA ASP A 103 -14.46 2.67 -3.65
C ASP A 103 -13.74 1.31 -3.73
N ALA A 104 -12.85 1.03 -2.76
CA ALA A 104 -12.15 -0.25 -2.67
C ALA A 104 -13.09 -1.46 -2.47
N TYR A 105 -14.28 -1.23 -1.93
CA TYR A 105 -15.32 -2.26 -1.78
C TYR A 105 -16.04 -2.60 -3.09
N ALA A 106 -16.01 -1.68 -4.07
CA ALA A 106 -16.67 -1.82 -5.36
C ALA A 106 -15.95 -0.96 -6.39
N THR A 107 -14.85 -1.44 -6.92
CA THR A 107 -13.95 -0.69 -7.83
C THR A 107 -14.58 -0.31 -9.16
N GLY A 108 -15.71 -0.95 -9.52
CA GLY A 108 -16.35 -0.79 -10.83
C GLY A 108 -15.61 -1.50 -11.97
N GLU A 109 -14.50 -2.20 -11.67
CA GLU A 109 -13.71 -2.90 -12.67
C GLU A 109 -14.32 -4.24 -13.07
N PRO A 110 -14.14 -4.68 -14.34
CA PRO A 110 -14.67 -5.97 -14.78
C PRO A 110 -14.05 -7.15 -14.01
N ALA A 111 -14.84 -8.21 -13.79
CA ALA A 111 -14.35 -9.43 -13.19
C ALA A 111 -13.27 -10.09 -14.05
N GLY A 112 -12.21 -10.59 -13.41
CA GLY A 112 -11.12 -11.28 -14.08
C GLY A 112 -10.29 -10.42 -15.04
N ALA A 113 -10.34 -9.10 -14.90
CA ALA A 113 -9.71 -8.18 -15.84
C ALA A 113 -8.22 -7.95 -15.60
N TYR A 114 -7.69 -8.29 -14.42
CA TYR A 114 -6.34 -7.91 -14.01
C TYR A 114 -5.45 -9.12 -13.76
N ASP A 115 -4.20 -9.06 -14.24
CA ASP A 115 -3.16 -10.04 -13.96
C ASP A 115 -2.67 -9.94 -12.51
N ALA A 116 -2.67 -8.71 -11.97
CA ALA A 116 -2.35 -8.45 -10.58
C ALA A 116 -3.22 -7.33 -9.99
N VAL A 117 -3.52 -7.45 -8.70
CA VAL A 117 -4.19 -6.43 -7.87
C VAL A 117 -3.30 -6.09 -6.70
N LEU A 118 -3.12 -4.81 -6.42
CA LEU A 118 -2.30 -4.32 -5.31
C LEU A 118 -3.21 -3.75 -4.23
N LEU A 119 -2.97 -4.16 -2.99
CA LEU A 119 -3.63 -3.70 -1.76
C LEU A 119 -2.52 -3.24 -0.78
N LEU A 120 -1.95 -2.07 -1.04
CA LEU A 120 -0.75 -1.59 -0.35
C LEU A 120 -1.10 -0.46 0.63
N ASP A 121 -0.93 -0.70 1.94
CA ASP A 121 -1.27 0.22 3.03
C ASP A 121 -2.73 0.69 3.01
N MET A 122 -3.65 -0.19 2.70
CA MET A 122 -5.06 0.17 2.64
C MET A 122 -5.95 -0.71 3.51
N LEU A 123 -5.57 -1.96 3.76
CA LEU A 123 -6.39 -2.90 4.51
C LEU A 123 -6.60 -2.48 5.97
N GLU A 124 -5.64 -1.78 6.58
CA GLU A 124 -5.73 -1.17 7.91
C GLU A 124 -6.53 0.15 7.94
N HIS A 125 -6.92 0.65 6.78
CA HIS A 125 -7.71 1.88 6.62
C HIS A 125 -9.18 1.63 6.32
N VAL A 126 -9.63 0.39 6.34
CA VAL A 126 -11.02 -0.02 6.06
C VAL A 126 -11.62 -0.82 7.20
N GLU A 127 -12.92 -0.68 7.41
CA GLU A 127 -13.65 -1.38 8.48
C GLU A 127 -13.92 -2.85 8.14
N ARG A 128 -14.02 -3.18 6.84
CA ARG A 128 -14.37 -4.52 6.32
C ARG A 128 -13.31 -5.03 5.33
N PRO A 129 -12.08 -5.35 5.78
CA PRO A 129 -11.00 -5.79 4.89
C PRO A 129 -11.33 -7.08 4.13
N ALA A 130 -12.19 -7.94 4.66
CA ALA A 130 -12.67 -9.14 3.95
C ALA A 130 -13.42 -8.79 2.65
N ASP A 131 -14.25 -7.73 2.66
CA ASP A 131 -15.00 -7.33 1.46
C ASP A 131 -14.04 -6.77 0.39
N VAL A 132 -12.99 -6.06 0.79
CA VAL A 132 -11.93 -5.60 -0.14
C VAL A 132 -11.18 -6.79 -0.76
N LEU A 133 -10.87 -7.83 0.04
CA LEU A 133 -10.25 -9.05 -0.48
C LEU A 133 -11.19 -9.79 -1.46
N CYS A 134 -12.49 -9.81 -1.20
CA CYS A 134 -13.49 -10.36 -2.14
C CYS A 134 -13.52 -9.57 -3.45
N GLU A 135 -13.50 -8.25 -3.39
CA GLU A 135 -13.45 -7.39 -4.59
C GLU A 135 -12.13 -7.58 -5.36
N ALA A 136 -10.99 -7.62 -4.66
CA ALA A 136 -9.70 -7.91 -5.28
C ALA A 136 -9.70 -9.29 -5.98
N ALA A 137 -10.26 -10.31 -5.33
CA ALA A 137 -10.43 -11.63 -5.93
C ALA A 137 -11.37 -11.60 -7.15
N ARG A 138 -12.43 -10.81 -7.11
CA ARG A 138 -13.37 -10.69 -8.23
C ARG A 138 -12.70 -10.12 -9.47
N VAL A 139 -11.91 -9.04 -9.32
CA VAL A 139 -11.29 -8.34 -10.46
C VAL A 139 -10.00 -9.00 -10.93
N ALA A 140 -9.29 -9.75 -10.09
CA ALA A 140 -8.16 -10.57 -10.50
C ALA A 140 -8.62 -11.72 -11.41
N ARG A 141 -7.85 -12.05 -12.46
CA ARG A 141 -8.10 -13.25 -13.27
C ARG A 141 -7.81 -14.53 -12.49
N PRO A 142 -8.35 -15.71 -12.88
CA PRO A 142 -7.88 -16.98 -12.34
C PRO A 142 -6.36 -17.12 -12.49
N GLY A 143 -5.68 -17.55 -11.43
CA GLY A 143 -4.23 -17.60 -11.36
C GLY A 143 -3.54 -16.21 -11.26
N GLY A 144 -4.29 -15.11 -11.18
CA GLY A 144 -3.76 -13.76 -10.98
C GLY A 144 -3.26 -13.52 -9.55
N ALA A 145 -2.35 -12.55 -9.39
CA ALA A 145 -1.77 -12.19 -8.11
C ALA A 145 -2.61 -11.14 -7.37
N VAL A 146 -2.72 -11.27 -6.05
CA VAL A 146 -3.12 -10.17 -5.15
C VAL A 146 -1.93 -9.92 -4.22
N VAL A 147 -1.26 -8.78 -4.40
CA VAL A 147 -0.11 -8.36 -3.59
C VAL A 147 -0.62 -7.41 -2.52
N PHE A 148 -0.23 -7.62 -1.27
CA PHE A 148 -0.68 -6.81 -0.15
C PHE A 148 0.47 -6.36 0.74
N HIS A 149 0.28 -5.20 1.37
CA HIS A 149 1.08 -4.68 2.47
C HIS A 149 0.16 -4.08 3.52
N THR A 150 0.40 -4.38 4.81
CA THR A 150 -0.40 -3.84 5.93
C THR A 150 0.35 -3.98 7.26
N PHE A 151 -0.21 -3.42 8.35
CA PHE A 151 0.35 -3.53 9.70
C PHE A 151 -0.18 -4.74 10.45
N ASN A 152 0.74 -5.38 11.21
CA ASN A 152 0.38 -6.48 12.11
C ASN A 152 -0.14 -5.94 13.46
N ARG A 153 -1.15 -6.57 14.02
CA ARG A 153 -1.67 -6.22 15.35
C ARG A 153 -0.80 -6.78 16.47
N THR A 154 0.32 -6.10 16.73
CA THR A 154 1.32 -6.42 17.76
C THR A 154 1.66 -5.19 18.60
N PRO A 155 2.19 -5.36 19.82
CA PRO A 155 2.67 -4.23 20.62
C PRO A 155 3.77 -3.41 19.91
N GLU A 156 4.65 -4.06 19.17
CA GLU A 156 5.69 -3.39 18.39
C GLU A 156 5.11 -2.52 17.29
N ALA A 157 4.09 -3.00 16.57
CA ALA A 157 3.38 -2.21 15.57
C ALA A 157 2.64 -1.03 16.20
N TRP A 158 1.98 -1.23 17.34
CA TRP A 158 1.37 -0.15 18.10
C TRP A 158 2.39 0.94 18.46
N LEU A 159 3.55 0.54 18.98
CA LEU A 159 4.59 1.50 19.35
C LEU A 159 5.16 2.23 18.14
N LEU A 160 5.47 1.53 17.05
CA LEU A 160 6.20 2.10 15.91
C LEU A 160 5.29 2.77 14.89
N ALA A 161 4.15 2.16 14.54
CA ALA A 161 3.26 2.70 13.50
C ALA A 161 2.30 3.76 14.02
N ILE A 162 1.99 3.80 15.33
CA ILE A 162 1.11 4.83 15.90
C ILE A 162 1.92 5.93 16.58
N HIS A 163 2.84 5.57 17.47
CA HIS A 163 3.62 6.55 18.23
C HIS A 163 4.93 6.94 17.55
N GLY A 164 5.66 5.96 17.01
CA GLY A 164 6.95 6.21 16.34
C GLY A 164 6.81 7.08 15.09
N MET A 165 5.72 6.90 14.33
CA MET A 165 5.44 7.74 13.16
C MET A 165 5.31 9.22 13.55
N LYS A 166 4.60 9.55 14.65
CA LYS A 166 4.47 10.93 15.16
C LYS A 166 5.79 11.52 15.66
N VAL A 167 6.75 10.66 16.02
CA VAL A 167 8.09 11.11 16.41
C VAL A 167 8.93 11.49 15.20
N VAL A 168 8.89 10.70 14.13
CA VAL A 168 9.72 10.94 12.93
C VAL A 168 9.05 11.85 11.91
N ALA A 169 7.73 11.98 11.92
CA ALA A 169 6.95 12.86 11.04
C ALA A 169 6.00 13.71 11.90
N ARG A 170 6.47 14.89 12.30
CA ARG A 170 5.78 15.73 13.32
C ARG A 170 4.37 16.16 12.92
N ASP A 171 4.12 16.33 11.61
CA ASP A 171 2.82 16.76 11.07
C ASP A 171 1.91 15.57 10.73
N THR A 172 2.04 14.48 11.51
CA THR A 172 1.15 13.32 11.40
C THR A 172 -0.16 13.60 12.12
N PRO A 173 -1.30 13.58 11.43
CA PRO A 173 -2.60 13.80 12.05
C PRO A 173 -2.98 12.71 13.05
N GLU A 174 -3.94 13.02 13.92
CA GLU A 174 -4.56 12.02 14.79
C GLU A 174 -5.35 11.00 13.96
N HIS A 175 -5.37 9.75 14.44
CA HIS A 175 -6.15 8.66 13.85
C HIS A 175 -5.84 8.32 12.39
N VAL A 176 -4.63 8.65 11.87
CA VAL A 176 -4.16 8.12 10.58
C VAL A 176 -4.06 6.60 10.63
N HIS A 177 -3.61 6.04 11.75
CA HIS A 177 -3.67 4.62 12.04
C HIS A 177 -4.47 4.35 13.32
N VAL A 178 -5.27 3.30 13.31
CA VAL A 178 -6.08 2.82 14.43
C VAL A 178 -5.69 1.37 14.72
N TYR A 179 -5.14 1.10 15.90
CA TYR A 179 -4.55 -0.20 16.23
C TYR A 179 -5.53 -1.38 16.09
N GLU A 180 -6.80 -1.16 16.39
CA GLU A 180 -7.87 -2.15 16.28
C GLU A 180 -8.11 -2.62 14.83
N LEU A 181 -7.75 -1.78 13.84
CA LEU A 181 -7.85 -2.10 12.42
C LEU A 181 -6.61 -2.83 11.88
N PHE A 182 -5.53 -2.93 12.65
CA PHE A 182 -4.37 -3.73 12.25
C PHE A 182 -4.74 -5.20 12.17
N ILE A 183 -4.18 -5.92 11.20
CA ILE A 183 -4.62 -7.26 10.82
C ILE A 183 -3.50 -8.26 11.12
N ARG A 184 -3.78 -9.30 11.90
CA ARG A 184 -2.80 -10.37 12.09
C ARG A 184 -2.68 -11.21 10.81
N PRO A 185 -1.47 -11.73 10.48
CA PRO A 185 -1.29 -12.58 9.30
C PRO A 185 -2.23 -13.80 9.25
N SER A 186 -2.61 -14.35 10.41
CA SER A 186 -3.58 -15.44 10.49
C SER A 186 -5.01 -15.02 10.12
N GLU A 187 -5.42 -13.82 10.53
CA GLU A 187 -6.72 -13.23 10.19
C GLU A 187 -6.78 -12.92 8.68
N LEU A 188 -5.72 -12.31 8.14
CA LEU A 188 -5.64 -12.04 6.70
C LEU A 188 -5.71 -13.34 5.89
N ARG A 189 -4.99 -14.39 6.29
CA ARG A 189 -5.05 -15.69 5.62
C ARG A 189 -6.46 -16.32 5.65
N ALA A 190 -7.19 -16.15 6.75
CA ALA A 190 -8.56 -16.65 6.87
C ALA A 190 -9.50 -15.89 5.92
N MET A 191 -9.50 -14.56 5.95
CA MET A 191 -10.31 -13.71 5.06
C MET A 191 -9.97 -13.94 3.58
N ALA A 192 -8.68 -14.04 3.24
CA ALA A 192 -8.23 -14.31 1.88
C ALA A 192 -8.75 -15.64 1.36
N ARG A 193 -8.70 -16.70 2.18
CA ARG A 193 -9.23 -18.03 1.82
C ARG A 193 -10.73 -18.01 1.57
N GLU A 194 -11.49 -17.29 2.41
CA GLU A 194 -12.94 -17.11 2.21
C GLU A 194 -13.24 -16.34 0.91
N ALA A 195 -12.36 -15.44 0.49
CA ALA A 195 -12.43 -14.73 -0.79
C ALA A 195 -11.94 -15.57 -2.00
N GLY A 196 -11.51 -16.83 -1.81
CA GLY A 196 -10.96 -17.67 -2.89
C GLY A 196 -9.50 -17.33 -3.26
N LEU A 197 -8.76 -16.72 -2.33
CA LEU A 197 -7.35 -16.34 -2.49
C LEU A 197 -6.45 -17.26 -1.63
N ASP A 198 -5.45 -17.88 -2.25
CA ASP A 198 -4.46 -18.71 -1.57
C ASP A 198 -3.20 -17.90 -1.26
N VAL A 199 -2.98 -17.55 0.00
CA VAL A 199 -1.83 -16.75 0.46
C VAL A 199 -0.55 -17.59 0.41
N LYS A 200 0.33 -17.30 -0.53
CA LYS A 200 1.58 -18.02 -0.79
C LYS A 200 2.72 -17.59 0.12
N GLU A 201 2.82 -16.30 0.43
CA GLU A 201 3.93 -15.76 1.22
C GLU A 201 3.46 -14.64 2.14
N VAL A 202 4.11 -14.52 3.30
CA VAL A 202 4.06 -13.33 4.19
C VAL A 202 5.48 -13.05 4.67
N ARG A 203 5.97 -11.83 4.45
CA ARG A 203 7.29 -11.35 4.88
C ARG A 203 7.13 -10.13 5.77
N GLY A 204 7.78 -10.11 6.91
CA GLY A 204 7.80 -8.93 7.77
C GLY A 204 8.44 -7.72 7.06
N VAL A 205 7.93 -6.52 7.38
CA VAL A 205 8.50 -5.25 6.95
C VAL A 205 8.75 -4.39 8.20
N ARG A 206 9.90 -3.74 8.26
CA ARG A 206 10.27 -2.85 9.37
C ARG A 206 11.21 -1.74 8.90
N PRO A 207 11.28 -0.60 9.60
CA PRO A 207 12.31 0.40 9.37
C PRO A 207 13.72 -0.18 9.60
N VAL A 208 14.69 0.31 8.83
CA VAL A 208 16.11 0.01 9.05
C VAL A 208 16.60 0.88 10.20
N VAL A 209 17.23 0.23 11.21
CA VAL A 209 17.84 0.95 12.34
C VAL A 209 19.24 1.40 11.94
N ASP A 210 19.35 2.64 11.48
CA ASP A 210 20.59 3.24 11.00
C ASP A 210 20.65 4.76 11.33
N ARG A 211 21.66 5.44 10.81
CA ARG A 211 21.84 6.88 11.02
C ARG A 211 20.67 7.72 10.50
N ALA A 212 20.03 7.30 9.42
CA ALA A 212 18.89 8.00 8.84
C ALA A 212 17.67 7.95 9.77
N LEU A 213 17.40 6.80 10.40
CA LEU A 213 16.35 6.66 11.42
C LEU A 213 16.63 7.59 12.62
N TRP A 214 17.85 7.52 13.18
CA TRP A 214 18.19 8.35 14.35
C TRP A 214 18.16 9.83 14.05
N TRP A 215 18.63 10.24 12.88
CA TRP A 215 18.50 11.62 12.41
C TRP A 215 17.01 12.03 12.33
N SER A 216 16.15 11.15 11.79
CA SER A 216 14.71 11.41 11.67
C SER A 216 14.05 11.57 13.04
N VAL A 217 14.41 10.75 14.00
CA VAL A 217 13.92 10.84 15.39
C VAL A 217 14.31 12.18 16.02
N VAL A 218 15.59 12.57 15.90
CA VAL A 218 16.10 13.81 16.51
C VAL A 218 15.52 15.06 15.84
N ARG A 219 15.43 15.06 14.50
CA ARG A 219 14.95 16.22 13.73
C ARG A 219 13.43 16.26 13.57
N ARG A 220 12.75 15.15 13.89
CA ARG A 220 11.30 15.00 13.68
C ARG A 220 10.88 15.27 12.24
N ARG A 221 11.70 14.79 11.30
CA ARG A 221 11.56 14.90 9.85
C ARG A 221 12.09 13.60 9.23
N VAL A 222 11.47 13.13 8.15
CA VAL A 222 11.90 11.91 7.48
C VAL A 222 13.16 12.18 6.65
N HIS A 223 14.28 11.58 7.05
CA HIS A 223 15.53 11.71 6.30
C HIS A 223 15.40 11.13 4.88
N PRO A 224 15.97 11.74 3.82
CA PRO A 224 15.90 11.19 2.46
C PRO A 224 16.45 9.75 2.32
N GLY A 225 17.35 9.35 3.19
CA GLY A 225 17.87 7.98 3.26
C GLY A 225 17.10 7.06 4.22
N PHE A 226 15.94 7.49 4.75
CA PHE A 226 15.08 6.60 5.56
C PHE A 226 14.56 5.46 4.69
N ARG A 227 14.64 4.24 5.19
CA ARG A 227 14.29 3.07 4.39
C ARG A 227 13.75 1.94 5.24
N PHE A 228 13.06 1.04 4.58
CA PHE A 228 12.50 -0.17 5.16
C PHE A 228 13.23 -1.40 4.63
N THR A 229 13.13 -2.49 5.37
CA THR A 229 13.72 -3.79 5.00
C THR A 229 12.77 -4.93 5.34
N PHE A 230 12.95 -6.05 4.65
CA PHE A 230 12.24 -7.29 4.98
C PHE A 230 12.80 -7.92 6.26
N ALA A 231 11.93 -8.64 6.98
CA ALA A 231 12.25 -9.39 8.17
C ALA A 231 11.55 -10.77 8.11
N ARG A 232 12.14 -11.77 8.78
CA ARG A 232 11.54 -13.11 8.84
C ARG A 232 10.22 -13.10 9.61
N VAL A 233 10.13 -12.29 10.67
CA VAL A 233 8.97 -12.22 11.57
C VAL A 233 8.24 -10.90 11.33
N PRO A 234 6.93 -10.92 11.05
CA PRO A 234 6.12 -9.73 10.80
C PRO A 234 5.74 -9.02 12.11
N ARG A 235 6.71 -8.40 12.79
CA ARG A 235 6.47 -7.74 14.07
C ARG A 235 5.84 -6.35 13.95
N VAL A 236 6.05 -5.65 12.82
CA VAL A 236 5.51 -4.30 12.61
C VAL A 236 4.53 -4.32 11.45
N GLY A 237 5.02 -4.19 10.22
CA GLY A 237 4.25 -4.40 9.01
C GLY A 237 4.59 -5.74 8.37
N TYR A 238 3.84 -6.10 7.34
CA TYR A 238 4.16 -7.24 6.50
C TYR A 238 3.64 -7.06 5.08
N ALA A 239 4.42 -7.55 4.14
CA ALA A 239 4.03 -7.73 2.75
C ALA A 239 3.76 -9.20 2.47
N GLY A 240 2.95 -9.48 1.48
CA GLY A 240 2.68 -10.83 1.03
C GLY A 240 1.94 -10.83 -0.30
N TYR A 241 1.72 -12.04 -0.83
CA TYR A 241 0.87 -12.20 -1.99
C TYR A 241 0.02 -13.46 -1.89
N ALA A 242 -1.11 -13.39 -2.55
CA ALA A 242 -2.03 -14.49 -2.72
C ALA A 242 -2.27 -14.72 -4.22
N VAL A 243 -2.73 -15.90 -4.56
CA VAL A 243 -3.11 -16.28 -5.93
C VAL A 243 -4.59 -16.63 -5.94
N LYS A 244 -5.31 -16.11 -6.92
CA LYS A 244 -6.72 -16.49 -7.13
C LYS A 244 -6.81 -17.89 -7.68
N GLY A 245 -7.64 -18.72 -7.03
CA GLY A 245 -7.99 -20.05 -7.51
C GLY A 245 -8.77 -20.05 -8.82
#